data_992045ca596f10d90e3619478e7077d3
#
_entry.id   992045ca596f10d90e3619478e7077d3
#
_cell.length_a   1.000
_cell.length_b   1.000
_cell.length_c   1.000
_cell.angle_alpha   90.00
_cell.angle_beta   90.00
_cell.angle_gamma   90.00
#
_symmetry.space_group_name_H-M   'P 1'
#
loop_
_entity.id
_entity.type
_entity.pdbx_description
1 polymer ?
#
loop_
_entity_poly.entity_id
_entity_poly.type
_entity_poly.pdbx_seq_one_letter_code
_entity_poly.pdbx_strand_id
1 'polypeptide(L)'
;FSILQQDGKSLQAGTSHFLGQNFAKAFDVKFANQEGKLDYVWATSWGVSTRLMGALIMTHSDDNGLILPPKLAPIQVVIIPIYKDEVQFNEVSKFANDIKDSLIQKKISVKYDDRKNFKPGYKFNEYELKGVPIRISIGPRDIDQNQVELARRDTLEKSLIPKNEISKYIPKLLNQIQENLLNKAKDFRDKNITEVDDFDEFKRIINTKGGFVSAHWD
;
A
#
# COMPACT_ATOMS: atom_id res chain seq x y z
N PHE A 1 8.03 -0.41 -17.85
CA PHE A 1 6.95 0.11 -16.99
C PHE A 1 7.50 1.22 -16.11
N SER A 2 6.76 2.33 -16.00
CA SER A 2 7.14 3.48 -15.19
C SER A 2 5.99 3.88 -14.27
N ILE A 3 6.35 4.42 -13.10
CA ILE A 3 5.41 4.97 -12.11
C ILE A 3 5.65 6.47 -12.01
N LEU A 4 4.58 7.25 -12.02
CA LEU A 4 4.63 8.69 -11.78
C LEU A 4 4.60 8.95 -10.27
N GLN A 5 5.61 9.66 -9.78
CA GLN A 5 5.75 10.06 -8.38
C GLN A 5 4.99 11.35 -8.09
N GLN A 6 4.75 11.66 -6.82
CA GLN A 6 4.03 12.87 -6.41
C GLN A 6 4.73 14.18 -6.83
N ASP A 7 6.04 14.15 -7.05
CA ASP A 7 6.83 15.29 -7.57
C ASP A 7 6.76 15.43 -9.11
N GLY A 8 5.95 14.62 -9.79
CA GLY A 8 5.79 14.63 -11.24
C GLY A 8 6.91 13.92 -12.01
N LYS A 9 7.89 13.31 -11.33
CA LYS A 9 8.96 12.56 -11.97
C LYS A 9 8.58 11.11 -12.22
N SER A 10 9.16 10.53 -13.26
CA SER A 10 8.98 9.12 -13.61
C SER A 10 10.03 8.24 -12.96
N LEU A 11 9.59 7.13 -12.35
CA LEU A 11 10.45 6.09 -11.83
C LEU A 11 10.24 4.80 -12.61
N GLN A 12 11.32 4.19 -13.13
CA GLN A 12 11.25 2.88 -13.74
C GLN A 12 10.88 1.81 -12.69
N ALA A 13 9.73 1.16 -12.89
CA ALA A 13 9.19 0.16 -11.97
C ALA A 13 9.59 -1.27 -12.35
N GLY A 14 9.70 -1.54 -13.64
CA GLY A 14 10.07 -2.87 -14.13
C GLY A 14 10.27 -2.87 -15.63
N THR A 15 10.84 -3.95 -16.14
CA THR A 15 11.06 -4.18 -17.58
C THR A 15 10.51 -5.54 -17.98
N SER A 16 10.08 -5.64 -19.23
CA SER A 16 9.74 -6.89 -19.89
C SER A 16 10.38 -6.89 -21.27
N HIS A 17 11.13 -7.93 -21.57
CA HIS A 17 11.85 -8.07 -22.83
C HIS A 17 11.39 -9.34 -23.55
N PHE A 18 11.10 -9.21 -24.84
CA PHE A 18 11.02 -10.33 -25.75
C PHE A 18 12.40 -10.50 -26.40
N LEU A 19 13.14 -11.53 -25.98
CA LEU A 19 14.51 -11.78 -26.40
C LEU A 19 14.58 -12.59 -27.70
N GLY A 20 13.47 -13.16 -28.13
CA GLY A 20 13.44 -14.05 -29.30
C GLY A 20 14.38 -15.23 -29.13
N GLN A 21 15.15 -15.52 -30.15
CA GLN A 21 16.18 -16.58 -30.16
C GLN A 21 17.62 -16.03 -30.08
N ASN A 22 17.80 -14.73 -29.84
CA ASN A 22 19.14 -14.10 -29.95
C ASN A 22 20.14 -14.71 -28.97
N PHE A 23 19.79 -14.78 -27.69
CA PHE A 23 20.63 -15.40 -26.68
C PHE A 23 20.73 -16.93 -26.82
N ALA A 24 19.64 -17.58 -27.22
CA ALA A 24 19.63 -19.02 -27.49
C ALA A 24 20.64 -19.40 -28.58
N LYS A 25 20.74 -18.63 -29.65
CA LYS A 25 21.72 -18.81 -30.71
C LYS A 25 23.15 -18.54 -30.23
N ALA A 26 23.35 -17.45 -29.45
CA ALA A 26 24.66 -17.09 -28.93
C ALA A 26 25.24 -18.13 -27.95
N PHE A 27 24.36 -18.74 -27.13
CA PHE A 27 24.75 -19.75 -26.13
C PHE A 27 24.48 -21.20 -26.53
N ASP A 28 24.04 -21.42 -27.80
CA ASP A 28 23.68 -22.72 -28.37
C ASP A 28 22.64 -23.51 -27.55
N VAL A 29 21.62 -22.81 -27.01
CA VAL A 29 20.54 -23.41 -26.21
C VAL A 29 19.46 -23.93 -27.13
N LYS A 30 19.33 -25.26 -27.25
CA LYS A 30 18.40 -25.94 -28.15
C LYS A 30 17.49 -26.89 -27.40
N PHE A 31 16.39 -27.25 -28.02
CA PHE A 31 15.47 -28.27 -27.59
C PHE A 31 15.09 -29.17 -28.78
N ALA A 32 14.66 -30.41 -28.51
CA ALA A 32 14.10 -31.27 -29.54
C ALA A 32 12.61 -30.92 -29.69
N ASN A 33 12.22 -30.51 -30.90
CA ASN A 33 10.81 -30.24 -31.21
C ASN A 33 9.98 -31.53 -31.37
N GLN A 34 8.71 -31.38 -31.65
CA GLN A 34 7.79 -32.53 -31.80
C GLN A 34 8.18 -33.52 -32.91
N GLU A 35 8.98 -33.07 -33.88
CA GLU A 35 9.50 -33.90 -34.98
C GLU A 35 10.87 -34.52 -34.64
N GLY A 36 11.38 -34.30 -33.42
CA GLY A 36 12.70 -34.77 -32.98
C GLY A 36 13.89 -33.95 -33.53
N LYS A 37 13.62 -32.82 -34.22
CA LYS A 37 14.64 -31.91 -34.71
C LYS A 37 15.06 -30.89 -33.63
N LEU A 38 16.37 -30.57 -33.59
CA LEU A 38 16.87 -29.53 -32.72
C LEU A 38 16.49 -28.13 -33.24
N ASP A 39 15.89 -27.33 -32.36
CA ASP A 39 15.56 -25.92 -32.62
C ASP A 39 16.00 -25.05 -31.45
N TYR A 40 16.21 -23.74 -31.72
CA TYR A 40 16.60 -22.80 -30.67
C TYR A 40 15.38 -22.38 -29.83
N VAL A 41 15.59 -22.26 -28.51
CA VAL A 41 14.51 -21.82 -27.61
C VAL A 41 14.16 -20.35 -27.84
N TRP A 42 12.89 -20.03 -27.68
CA TRP A 42 12.40 -18.65 -27.58
C TRP A 42 12.45 -18.22 -26.11
N ALA A 43 12.88 -17.00 -25.85
CA ALA A 43 13.04 -16.51 -24.49
C ALA A 43 12.40 -15.14 -24.29
N THR A 44 11.84 -14.97 -23.10
CA THR A 44 11.43 -13.68 -22.55
C THR A 44 12.15 -13.42 -21.24
N SER A 45 12.37 -12.16 -20.91
CA SER A 45 12.95 -11.77 -19.62
C SER A 45 12.17 -10.59 -19.07
N TRP A 46 11.84 -10.66 -17.79
CA TRP A 46 11.23 -9.54 -17.09
C TRP A 46 11.72 -9.53 -15.65
N GLY A 47 11.80 -8.32 -15.11
CA GLY A 47 12.37 -8.13 -13.79
C GLY A 47 11.85 -6.89 -13.10
N VAL A 48 11.83 -6.99 -11.78
CA VAL A 48 11.60 -5.92 -10.84
C VAL A 48 12.71 -5.92 -9.80
N SER A 49 12.90 -4.81 -9.12
CA SER A 49 13.91 -4.71 -8.05
C SER A 49 13.31 -4.11 -6.78
N THR A 50 14.11 -4.05 -5.72
CA THR A 50 13.75 -3.39 -4.45
C THR A 50 13.43 -1.90 -4.60
N ARG A 51 13.72 -1.30 -5.78
CA ARG A 51 13.26 0.05 -6.14
C ARG A 51 11.75 0.23 -5.98
N LEU A 52 10.95 -0.83 -6.12
CA LEU A 52 9.50 -0.78 -5.89
C LEU A 52 9.12 -0.37 -4.46
N MET A 53 9.98 -0.61 -3.47
CA MET A 53 9.76 -0.10 -2.10
C MET A 53 9.83 1.44 -2.08
N GLY A 54 10.83 2.02 -2.72
CA GLY A 54 10.92 3.48 -2.90
C GLY A 54 9.73 4.04 -3.69
N ALA A 55 9.32 3.35 -4.76
CA ALA A 55 8.16 3.74 -5.57
C ALA A 55 6.88 3.79 -4.72
N LEU A 56 6.65 2.79 -3.85
CA LEU A 56 5.51 2.74 -2.94
C LEU A 56 5.49 3.96 -2.01
N ILE A 57 6.63 4.27 -1.39
CA ILE A 57 6.79 5.41 -0.48
C ILE A 57 6.51 6.72 -1.22
N MET A 58 7.15 6.94 -2.35
CA MET A 58 7.03 8.19 -3.14
C MET A 58 5.65 8.38 -3.79
N THR A 59 4.86 7.32 -3.91
CA THR A 59 3.51 7.39 -4.49
C THR A 59 2.43 7.66 -3.44
N HIS A 60 2.56 7.08 -2.24
CA HIS A 60 1.46 7.04 -1.28
C HIS A 60 1.72 7.78 0.03
N SER A 61 2.99 7.89 0.46
CA SER A 61 3.34 8.47 1.76
C SER A 61 3.13 9.99 1.81
N ASP A 62 3.06 10.53 3.01
CA ASP A 62 2.91 11.96 3.29
C ASP A 62 3.93 12.43 4.34
N ASP A 63 3.85 13.69 4.77
CA ASP A 63 4.77 14.29 5.76
C ASP A 63 4.64 13.66 7.16
N ASN A 64 3.56 12.93 7.44
CA ASN A 64 3.34 12.21 8.70
C ASN A 64 3.95 10.79 8.69
N GLY A 65 4.45 10.31 7.57
CA GLY A 65 5.12 9.03 7.44
C GLY A 65 4.58 8.14 6.31
N LEU A 66 4.78 6.82 6.46
CA LEU A 66 4.33 5.86 5.46
C LEU A 66 2.80 5.78 5.37
N ILE A 67 2.30 5.50 4.18
CA ILE A 67 0.92 5.05 3.94
C ILE A 67 1.02 3.73 3.18
N LEU A 68 0.75 2.63 3.88
CA LEU A 68 0.88 1.31 3.29
C LEU A 68 -0.48 0.81 2.78
N PRO A 69 -0.53 0.35 1.51
CA PRO A 69 -1.70 -0.38 1.03
C PRO A 69 -1.95 -1.61 1.91
N PRO A 70 -3.19 -1.86 2.34
CA PRO A 70 -3.51 -2.95 3.26
C PRO A 70 -2.98 -4.33 2.84
N LYS A 71 -2.93 -4.63 1.54
CA LYS A 71 -2.41 -5.91 1.02
C LYS A 71 -0.90 -6.07 1.19
N LEU A 72 -0.16 -4.99 1.44
CA LEU A 72 1.30 -4.99 1.64
C LEU A 72 1.68 -4.69 3.09
N ALA A 73 0.75 -4.19 3.90
CA ALA A 73 1.01 -3.80 5.28
C ALA A 73 1.28 -5.04 6.16
N PRO A 74 2.45 -5.14 6.82
CA PRO A 74 2.75 -6.24 7.75
C PRO A 74 1.79 -6.24 8.94
N ILE A 75 1.35 -5.06 9.37
CA ILE A 75 0.33 -4.83 10.39
C ILE A 75 -0.80 -4.06 9.70
N GLN A 76 -1.97 -4.68 9.59
CA GLN A 76 -3.13 -4.04 8.98
C GLN A 76 -3.95 -3.22 9.98
N VAL A 77 -3.99 -3.68 11.21
CA VAL A 77 -4.69 -3.03 12.32
C VAL A 77 -3.81 -3.00 13.55
N VAL A 78 -3.68 -1.85 14.17
CA VAL A 78 -3.09 -1.73 15.52
C VAL A 78 -4.17 -1.37 16.53
N ILE A 79 -4.18 -2.05 17.67
CA ILE A 79 -5.07 -1.75 18.81
C ILE A 79 -4.23 -1.17 19.94
N ILE A 80 -4.62 0.01 20.41
CA ILE A 80 -3.89 0.77 21.44
C ILE A 80 -4.82 1.01 22.63
N PRO A 81 -4.49 0.43 23.79
CA PRO A 81 -5.25 0.66 25.02
C PRO A 81 -4.94 2.04 25.61
N ILE A 82 -5.98 2.70 26.13
CA ILE A 82 -5.92 3.97 26.86
C ILE A 82 -6.43 3.73 28.27
N TYR A 83 -5.59 3.89 29.27
CA TYR A 83 -5.90 3.62 30.66
C TYR A 83 -5.09 4.52 31.61
N LYS A 84 -5.54 4.63 32.86
CA LYS A 84 -4.88 5.41 33.91
C LYS A 84 -4.22 4.54 34.97
N ASP A 85 -4.81 3.38 35.25
CA ASP A 85 -4.39 2.45 36.29
C ASP A 85 -4.49 0.98 35.83
N GLU A 86 -4.04 0.06 36.68
CA GLU A 86 -3.96 -1.36 36.33
C GLU A 86 -5.35 -2.03 36.24
N VAL A 87 -6.35 -1.52 36.94
CA VAL A 87 -7.72 -2.05 36.88
C VAL A 87 -8.30 -1.75 35.48
N GLN A 88 -8.22 -0.48 35.07
CA GLN A 88 -8.64 -0.08 33.72
C GLN A 88 -7.87 -0.81 32.65
N PHE A 89 -6.54 -1.00 32.82
CA PHE A 89 -5.73 -1.77 31.88
C PHE A 89 -6.27 -3.18 31.68
N ASN A 90 -6.63 -3.88 32.75
CA ASN A 90 -7.15 -5.24 32.66
C ASN A 90 -8.50 -5.31 31.93
N GLU A 91 -9.41 -4.37 32.21
CA GLU A 91 -10.70 -4.26 31.50
C GLU A 91 -10.53 -3.95 30.01
N VAL A 92 -9.74 -2.94 29.70
CA VAL A 92 -9.44 -2.55 28.31
C VAL A 92 -8.76 -3.69 27.56
N SER A 93 -7.82 -4.39 28.22
CA SER A 93 -7.11 -5.52 27.60
C SER A 93 -8.03 -6.68 27.27
N LYS A 94 -8.99 -7.00 28.12
CA LYS A 94 -10.00 -8.04 27.85
C LYS A 94 -10.83 -7.66 26.62
N PHE A 95 -11.36 -6.44 26.60
CA PHE A 95 -12.14 -5.93 25.49
C PHE A 95 -11.36 -5.89 24.17
N ALA A 96 -10.08 -5.46 24.23
CA ALA A 96 -9.19 -5.40 23.09
C ALA A 96 -8.82 -6.77 22.53
N ASN A 97 -8.58 -7.76 23.40
CA ASN A 97 -8.26 -9.13 22.96
C ASN A 97 -9.44 -9.81 22.26
N ASP A 98 -10.68 -9.61 22.74
CA ASP A 98 -11.88 -10.10 22.04
C ASP A 98 -11.93 -9.58 20.59
N ILE A 99 -11.64 -8.28 20.40
CA ILE A 99 -11.61 -7.66 19.06
C ILE A 99 -10.47 -8.23 18.24
N LYS A 100 -9.26 -8.28 18.80
CA LYS A 100 -8.08 -8.85 18.14
C LYS A 100 -8.35 -10.26 17.63
N ASP A 101 -8.88 -11.12 18.49
CA ASP A 101 -9.13 -12.52 18.14
C ASP A 101 -10.19 -12.65 17.04
N SER A 102 -11.24 -11.83 17.10
CA SER A 102 -12.26 -11.79 16.03
C SER A 102 -11.70 -11.37 14.67
N LEU A 103 -10.73 -10.45 14.65
CA LEU A 103 -10.07 -9.99 13.43
C LEU A 103 -9.04 -11.01 12.90
N ILE A 104 -8.29 -11.67 13.80
CA ILE A 104 -7.36 -12.75 13.43
C ILE A 104 -8.12 -13.91 12.77
N GLN A 105 -9.32 -14.28 13.26
CA GLN A 105 -10.18 -15.27 12.61
C GLN A 105 -10.57 -14.89 11.18
N LYS A 106 -10.59 -13.58 10.87
CA LYS A 106 -10.79 -13.05 9.52
C LYS A 106 -9.48 -12.94 8.71
N LYS A 107 -8.38 -13.50 9.21
CA LYS A 107 -7.04 -13.45 8.58
C LYS A 107 -6.48 -12.03 8.44
N ILE A 108 -6.85 -11.14 9.35
CA ILE A 108 -6.32 -9.77 9.42
C ILE A 108 -5.11 -9.77 10.35
N SER A 109 -4.02 -9.14 9.92
CA SER A 109 -2.81 -8.95 10.72
C SER A 109 -3.04 -7.85 11.75
N VAL A 110 -3.15 -8.23 13.03
CA VAL A 110 -3.45 -7.32 14.13
C VAL A 110 -2.29 -7.27 15.11
N LYS A 111 -1.86 -6.07 15.47
CA LYS A 111 -0.95 -5.80 16.59
C LYS A 111 -1.72 -5.19 17.73
N TYR A 112 -1.68 -5.83 18.91
CA TYR A 112 -2.08 -5.21 20.17
C TYR A 112 -0.84 -4.63 20.84
N ASP A 113 -0.83 -3.33 21.12
CA ASP A 113 0.30 -2.65 21.75
C ASP A 113 0.02 -2.39 23.25
N ASP A 114 0.38 -3.36 24.04
CA ASP A 114 0.24 -3.37 25.52
C ASP A 114 1.46 -2.79 26.26
N ARG A 115 2.44 -2.21 25.55
CA ARG A 115 3.63 -1.62 26.19
C ARG A 115 3.26 -0.53 27.17
N LYS A 116 3.55 -0.74 28.45
CA LYS A 116 3.18 0.16 29.56
C LYS A 116 4.08 1.40 29.67
N ASN A 117 5.29 1.33 29.12
CA ASN A 117 6.30 2.39 29.22
C ASN A 117 6.12 3.52 28.18
N PHE A 118 5.14 3.43 27.27
CA PHE A 118 4.86 4.46 26.28
C PHE A 118 3.44 5.00 26.42
N LYS A 119 3.31 6.33 26.38
CA LYS A 119 2.00 7.00 26.38
C LYS A 119 1.24 6.77 25.06
N PRO A 120 -0.10 6.78 25.06
CA PRO A 120 -0.90 6.56 23.85
C PRO A 120 -0.51 7.46 22.68
N GLY A 121 -0.25 8.76 22.91
CA GLY A 121 0.17 9.68 21.86
C GLY A 121 1.48 9.29 21.15
N TYR A 122 2.46 8.75 21.89
CA TYR A 122 3.67 8.22 21.31
C TYR A 122 3.40 7.01 20.40
N LYS A 123 2.57 6.08 20.87
CA LYS A 123 2.18 4.91 20.09
C LYS A 123 1.40 5.30 18.84
N PHE A 124 0.51 6.29 18.93
CA PHE A 124 -0.22 6.82 17.77
C PHE A 124 0.74 7.30 16.69
N ASN A 125 1.69 8.14 17.06
CA ASN A 125 2.70 8.67 16.13
C ASN A 125 3.60 7.56 15.55
N GLU A 126 4.04 6.61 16.38
CA GLU A 126 4.86 5.49 15.93
C GLU A 126 4.17 4.66 14.84
N TYR A 127 2.89 4.32 15.02
CA TYR A 127 2.15 3.52 14.02
C TYR A 127 1.70 4.33 12.82
N GLU A 128 1.53 5.64 12.97
CA GLU A 128 1.29 6.56 11.87
C GLU A 128 2.54 6.66 10.97
N LEU A 129 3.72 6.86 11.56
CA LEU A 129 5.01 6.81 10.86
C LEU A 129 5.23 5.49 10.12
N LYS A 130 4.85 4.36 10.75
CA LYS A 130 4.95 3.02 10.15
C LYS A 130 3.91 2.74 9.07
N GLY A 131 2.96 3.63 8.86
CA GLY A 131 1.93 3.51 7.82
C GLY A 131 0.89 2.41 8.07
N VAL A 132 0.62 2.07 9.32
CA VAL A 132 -0.41 1.07 9.65
C VAL A 132 -1.78 1.57 9.19
N PRO A 133 -2.49 0.82 8.31
CA PRO A 133 -3.71 1.31 7.67
C PRO A 133 -4.82 1.73 8.62
N ILE A 134 -5.01 0.99 9.72
CA ILE A 134 -6.09 1.24 10.69
C ILE A 134 -5.52 1.21 12.11
N ARG A 135 -5.82 2.25 12.87
CA ARG A 135 -5.61 2.29 14.32
C ARG A 135 -6.95 2.24 15.04
N ILE A 136 -7.04 1.37 16.04
CA ILE A 136 -8.15 1.29 16.98
C ILE A 136 -7.65 1.76 18.34
N SER A 137 -8.34 2.72 18.94
CA SER A 137 -8.10 3.19 20.30
C SER A 137 -9.23 2.75 21.20
N ILE A 138 -8.91 2.26 22.38
CA ILE A 138 -9.90 1.75 23.33
C ILE A 138 -9.59 2.29 24.73
N GLY A 139 -10.53 3.04 25.30
CA GLY A 139 -10.49 3.52 26.67
C GLY A 139 -11.73 3.09 27.47
N PRO A 140 -11.81 3.41 28.78
CA PRO A 140 -12.96 3.05 29.63
C PRO A 140 -14.29 3.56 29.07
N ARG A 141 -14.34 4.79 28.55
CA ARG A 141 -15.55 5.36 27.93
C ARG A 141 -16.05 4.58 26.74
N ASP A 142 -15.11 4.04 25.96
CA ASP A 142 -15.44 3.23 24.76
C ASP A 142 -16.06 1.90 25.18
N ILE A 143 -15.57 1.31 26.27
CA ILE A 143 -16.14 0.08 26.86
C ILE A 143 -17.56 0.33 27.34
N ASP A 144 -17.79 1.42 28.11
CA ASP A 144 -19.12 1.78 28.64
C ASP A 144 -20.15 1.95 27.50
N GLN A 145 -19.70 2.46 26.36
CA GLN A 145 -20.54 2.67 25.17
C GLN A 145 -20.52 1.48 24.19
N ASN A 146 -19.78 0.41 24.52
CA ASN A 146 -19.60 -0.78 23.70
C ASN A 146 -19.17 -0.45 22.24
N GLN A 147 -18.24 0.48 22.09
CA GLN A 147 -17.69 0.96 20.81
C GLN A 147 -16.18 1.11 20.86
N VAL A 148 -15.57 1.50 19.77
CA VAL A 148 -14.14 1.87 19.66
C VAL A 148 -13.96 3.12 18.83
N GLU A 149 -12.91 3.92 19.10
CA GLU A 149 -12.43 4.93 18.15
C GLU A 149 -11.53 4.26 17.11
N LEU A 150 -11.87 4.43 15.84
CA LEU A 150 -11.10 3.99 14.70
C LEU A 150 -10.54 5.19 13.96
N ALA A 151 -9.27 5.13 13.57
CA ALA A 151 -8.63 6.13 12.72
C ALA A 151 -8.04 5.45 11.47
N ARG A 152 -8.27 6.05 10.30
CA ARG A 152 -7.70 5.65 9.01
C ARG A 152 -6.38 6.37 8.77
N ARG A 153 -5.39 5.67 8.22
CA ARG A 153 -4.10 6.31 7.88
C ARG A 153 -4.15 7.09 6.57
N ASP A 154 -4.95 6.65 5.60
CA ASP A 154 -5.00 7.23 4.25
C ASP A 154 -5.76 8.57 4.17
N THR A 155 -6.72 8.83 5.07
CA THR A 155 -7.52 10.05 5.11
C THR A 155 -7.40 10.82 6.42
N LEU A 156 -6.81 10.21 7.46
CA LEU A 156 -6.75 10.70 8.84
C LEU A 156 -8.12 10.86 9.51
N GLU A 157 -9.18 10.37 8.88
CA GLU A 157 -10.53 10.39 9.43
C GLU A 157 -10.67 9.47 10.62
N LYS A 158 -11.47 9.92 11.59
CA LYS A 158 -11.82 9.16 12.78
C LYS A 158 -13.32 8.84 12.79
N SER A 159 -13.65 7.68 13.30
CA SER A 159 -15.04 7.23 13.46
C SER A 159 -15.21 6.38 14.71
N LEU A 160 -16.42 6.36 15.26
CA LEU A 160 -16.80 5.48 16.36
C LEU A 160 -17.56 4.29 15.78
N ILE A 161 -17.11 3.09 16.12
CA ILE A 161 -17.66 1.84 15.58
C ILE A 161 -18.12 0.95 16.75
N PRO A 162 -19.38 0.47 16.74
CA PRO A 162 -19.86 -0.50 17.72
C PRO A 162 -19.04 -1.79 17.70
N LYS A 163 -18.71 -2.35 18.87
CA LYS A 163 -17.88 -3.56 19.00
C LYS A 163 -18.38 -4.74 18.16
N ASN A 164 -19.69 -4.94 18.11
CA ASN A 164 -20.32 -6.04 17.38
C ASN A 164 -20.22 -5.91 15.84
N GLU A 165 -19.91 -4.72 15.32
CA GLU A 165 -19.78 -4.47 13.89
C GLU A 165 -18.33 -4.59 13.40
N ILE A 166 -17.34 -4.51 14.29
CA ILE A 166 -15.91 -4.43 13.94
C ILE A 166 -15.50 -5.57 13.00
N SER A 167 -15.88 -6.80 13.31
CA SER A 167 -15.49 -7.99 12.54
C SER A 167 -16.02 -7.99 11.09
N LYS A 168 -17.10 -7.26 10.84
CA LYS A 168 -17.69 -7.07 9.49
C LYS A 168 -17.19 -5.79 8.83
N TYR A 169 -16.96 -4.75 9.61
CA TYR A 169 -16.59 -3.42 9.14
C TYR A 169 -15.12 -3.36 8.69
N ILE A 170 -14.18 -3.86 9.50
CA ILE A 170 -12.74 -3.76 9.22
C ILE A 170 -12.33 -4.39 7.88
N PRO A 171 -12.78 -5.61 7.50
CA PRO A 171 -12.42 -6.17 6.20
C PRO A 171 -12.87 -5.30 5.01
N LYS A 172 -14.07 -4.71 5.12
CA LYS A 172 -14.59 -3.79 4.09
C LYS A 172 -13.78 -2.50 4.03
N LEU A 173 -13.44 -1.94 5.20
CA LEU A 173 -12.66 -0.73 5.28
C LEU A 173 -11.24 -0.91 4.72
N LEU A 174 -10.58 -2.04 4.99
CA LEU A 174 -9.26 -2.37 4.40
C LEU A 174 -9.34 -2.42 2.87
N ASN A 175 -10.39 -2.99 2.29
CA ASN A 175 -10.61 -2.97 0.85
C ASN A 175 -10.84 -1.53 0.33
N GLN A 176 -11.65 -0.73 1.02
CA GLN A 176 -11.86 0.67 0.66
C GLN A 176 -10.57 1.48 0.69
N ILE A 177 -9.71 1.30 1.71
CA ILE A 177 -8.40 1.93 1.78
C ILE A 177 -7.52 1.51 0.60
N GLN A 178 -7.50 0.20 0.27
CA GLN A 178 -6.76 -0.32 -0.88
C GLN A 178 -7.21 0.32 -2.20
N GLU A 179 -8.52 0.42 -2.42
CA GLU A 179 -9.11 1.02 -3.61
C GLU A 179 -8.88 2.54 -3.64
N ASN A 180 -9.02 3.23 -2.50
CA ASN A 180 -8.77 4.66 -2.40
C ASN A 180 -7.34 5.02 -2.80
N LEU A 181 -6.34 4.29 -2.29
CA LEU A 181 -4.94 4.51 -2.64
C LEU A 181 -4.67 4.26 -4.13
N LEU A 182 -5.27 3.22 -4.71
CA LEU A 182 -5.14 2.93 -6.14
C LEU A 182 -5.78 4.03 -6.99
N ASN A 183 -7.00 4.45 -6.64
CA ASN A 183 -7.72 5.47 -7.39
C ASN A 183 -7.02 6.82 -7.30
N LYS A 184 -6.54 7.22 -6.11
CA LYS A 184 -5.75 8.45 -5.93
C LYS A 184 -4.50 8.45 -6.84
N ALA A 185 -3.79 7.34 -6.93
CA ALA A 185 -2.62 7.22 -7.79
C ALA A 185 -2.98 7.25 -9.29
N LYS A 186 -4.10 6.59 -9.69
CA LYS A 186 -4.60 6.65 -11.07
C LYS A 186 -5.02 8.06 -11.46
N ASP A 187 -5.83 8.72 -10.61
CA ASP A 187 -6.30 10.08 -10.86
C ASP A 187 -5.12 11.06 -11.00
N PHE A 188 -4.09 10.88 -10.16
CA PHE A 188 -2.88 11.70 -10.26
C PHE A 188 -2.14 11.45 -11.58
N ARG A 189 -1.98 10.18 -11.97
CA ARG A 189 -1.38 9.80 -13.26
C ARG A 189 -2.16 10.42 -14.42
N ASP A 190 -3.46 10.23 -14.46
CA ASP A 190 -4.31 10.62 -15.59
C ASP A 190 -4.34 12.15 -15.76
N LYS A 191 -4.31 12.90 -14.65
CA LYS A 191 -4.17 14.38 -14.68
C LYS A 191 -2.80 14.85 -15.18
N ASN A 192 -1.79 14.00 -15.13
CA ASN A 192 -0.42 14.30 -15.54
C ASN A 192 -0.02 13.60 -16.84
N ILE A 193 -0.96 13.01 -17.58
CA ILE A 193 -0.77 12.59 -18.96
C ILE A 193 -1.30 13.72 -19.86
N THR A 194 -0.50 14.12 -20.87
CA THR A 194 -0.91 15.09 -21.88
C THR A 194 -0.72 14.45 -23.26
N GLU A 195 -1.76 14.46 -24.07
CA GLU A 195 -1.71 13.98 -25.45
C GLU A 195 -1.29 15.14 -26.35
N VAL A 196 -0.38 14.89 -27.28
CA VAL A 196 0.13 15.88 -28.24
C VAL A 196 0.39 15.23 -29.57
N ASP A 197 0.08 15.98 -30.66
CA ASP A 197 0.30 15.58 -32.05
C ASP A 197 1.36 16.43 -32.71
N ASP A 198 1.85 17.49 -32.06
CA ASP A 198 2.83 18.44 -32.57
C ASP A 198 4.13 18.41 -31.78
N PHE A 199 5.28 18.40 -32.47
CA PHE A 199 6.58 18.28 -31.87
C PHE A 199 7.01 19.51 -31.03
N ASP A 200 6.60 20.71 -31.47
CA ASP A 200 6.96 21.92 -30.74
C ASP A 200 6.11 22.06 -29.45
N GLU A 201 4.85 21.62 -29.52
CA GLU A 201 4.02 21.49 -28.31
C GLU A 201 4.58 20.43 -27.34
N PHE A 202 5.04 19.28 -27.84
CA PHE A 202 5.75 18.27 -27.05
C PHE A 202 6.92 18.89 -26.28
N LYS A 203 7.81 19.62 -26.97
CA LYS A 203 8.95 20.31 -26.34
C LYS A 203 8.49 21.30 -25.25
N ARG A 204 7.45 22.08 -25.57
CA ARG A 204 6.91 23.07 -24.63
C ARG A 204 6.41 22.41 -23.35
N ILE A 205 5.66 21.32 -23.45
CA ILE A 205 5.10 20.61 -22.29
C ILE A 205 6.21 20.00 -21.44
N ILE A 206 7.16 19.29 -22.06
CA ILE A 206 8.29 18.69 -21.35
C ILE A 206 9.09 19.75 -20.57
N ASN A 207 9.29 20.93 -21.14
CA ASN A 207 10.09 21.99 -20.52
C ASN A 207 9.33 22.82 -19.48
N THR A 208 7.99 22.76 -19.45
CA THR A 208 7.16 23.62 -18.57
C THR A 208 6.38 22.83 -17.54
N LYS A 209 5.55 21.89 -17.98
CA LYS A 209 4.61 21.15 -17.12
C LYS A 209 5.21 19.86 -16.56
N GLY A 210 6.06 19.17 -17.35
CA GLY A 210 6.51 17.82 -17.02
C GLY A 210 5.39 16.78 -17.10
N GLY A 211 5.53 15.69 -16.35
CA GLY A 211 4.58 14.58 -16.36
C GLY A 211 4.85 13.59 -17.50
N PHE A 212 3.81 12.88 -17.94
CA PHE A 212 3.86 12.00 -19.10
C PHE A 212 3.29 12.71 -20.33
N VAL A 213 3.95 12.54 -21.46
CA VAL A 213 3.45 13.01 -22.74
C VAL A 213 3.22 11.81 -23.65
N SER A 214 1.98 11.69 -24.15
CA SER A 214 1.60 10.71 -25.17
C SER A 214 1.71 11.40 -26.55
N ALA A 215 2.64 10.95 -27.35
CA ALA A 215 2.91 11.50 -28.69
C ALA A 215 3.04 10.38 -29.71
N HIS A 216 2.83 10.70 -30.99
CA HIS A 216 3.17 9.80 -32.07
C HIS A 216 4.69 9.57 -32.12
N TRP A 217 5.07 8.35 -32.44
CA TRP A 217 6.46 7.97 -32.64
C TRP A 217 6.66 7.71 -34.13
N ASP A 218 7.55 8.47 -34.77
CA ASP A 218 7.95 8.30 -36.19
C ASP A 218 9.13 7.34 -36.31
#